data_5cc56722d0746099de56b89b8a3ef77e
#
_entry.id   5cc56722d0746099de56b89b8a3ef77e
#
_cell.length_a   1.000
_cell.length_b   1.000
_cell.length_c   1.000
_cell.angle_alpha   90.00
_cell.angle_beta   90.00
_cell.angle_gamma   90.00
#
_symmetry.space_group_name_H-M   'P 1'
#
loop_
_entity.id
_entity.type
_entity.pdbx_description
1 polymer ?
#
loop_
_entity_poly.entity_id
_entity_poly.type
_entity_poly.pdbx_seq_one_letter_code
_entity_poly.pdbx_strand_id
1 'polypeptide(L)' 'MNTPASAAMLRPDPGERNRLVKLRDNLIDRIAKAEREGWLGDVKGLTTNLDSAKDKLAQMDAQAARTQQAISI' A
#
# COMPACT_ATOMS: atom_id res chain seq x y z
N MET A 1 -11.37 -6.14 27.77
CA MET A 1 -11.43 -6.43 27.30
C MET A 1 -10.99 -6.42 26.28
N ASN A 2 -10.63 -6.25 25.70
CA ASN A 2 -10.39 -6.31 24.84
C ASN A 2 -9.36 -6.73 24.23
N THR A 3 -8.85 -7.02 24.27
CA THR A 3 -7.94 -7.64 23.86
C THR A 3 -7.90 -8.28 22.58
N PRO A 4 -8.85 -8.42 21.77
CA PRO A 4 -8.81 -8.89 20.40
C PRO A 4 -8.03 -8.01 19.49
N ALA A 5 -7.78 -6.81 19.88
CA ALA A 5 -6.96 -5.90 19.10
C ALA A 5 -5.56 -6.44 18.91
N SER A 6 -5.05 -7.15 19.88
CA SER A 6 -3.73 -7.73 19.75
C SER A 6 -3.67 -8.78 18.69
N ALA A 7 -4.68 -9.59 18.61
CA ALA A 7 -4.73 -10.64 17.60
C ALA A 7 -4.82 -10.05 16.21
N ALA A 8 -5.55 -8.96 16.08
CA ALA A 8 -5.70 -8.30 14.79
C ALA A 8 -4.37 -7.75 14.29
N MET A 9 -3.49 -7.36 15.19
CA MET A 9 -2.20 -6.81 14.80
C MET A 9 -1.25 -7.85 14.27
N LEU A 10 -1.51 -9.11 14.56
CA LEU A 10 -0.62 -10.17 14.10
C LEU A 10 -0.88 -10.59 12.67
N ARG A 11 -1.96 -10.12 12.08
CA ARG A 11 -2.30 -10.47 10.72
C ARG A 11 -2.47 -9.24 9.86
N PRO A 12 -2.04 -9.30 8.59
CA PRO A 12 -2.34 -8.22 7.68
C PRO A 12 -3.84 -8.15 7.45
N ASP A 13 -4.36 -6.96 7.44
CA ASP A 13 -5.77 -6.73 7.19
C ASP A 13 -6.00 -6.70 5.68
N PRO A 14 -6.80 -7.64 5.14
CA PRO A 14 -7.05 -7.64 3.69
C PRO A 14 -7.68 -6.34 3.20
N GLY A 15 -8.49 -5.71 4.05
CA GLY A 15 -9.07 -4.43 3.70
C GLY A 15 -8.04 -3.34 3.55
N GLU A 16 -6.98 -3.40 4.34
CA GLU A 16 -5.90 -2.44 4.24
C GLU A 16 -5.16 -2.55 2.92
N ARG A 17 -4.90 -3.77 2.48
CA ARG A 17 -4.26 -3.99 1.19
C ARG A 17 -5.11 -3.44 0.06
N ASN A 18 -6.41 -3.68 0.10
CA ASN A 18 -7.32 -3.16 -0.90
C ASN A 18 -7.29 -1.64 -0.94
N ARG A 19 -7.24 -1.00 0.22
CA ARG A 19 -7.17 0.45 0.29
C ARG A 19 -5.88 0.97 -0.32
N LEU A 20 -4.77 0.28 -0.06
CA LEU A 20 -3.49 0.68 -0.62
C LEU A 20 -3.46 0.53 -2.14
N VAL A 21 -4.08 -0.54 -2.65
CA VAL A 21 -4.19 -0.72 -4.09
C VAL A 21 -4.99 0.41 -4.72
N LYS A 22 -6.11 0.75 -4.11
CA LYS A 22 -6.94 1.85 -4.61
C LYS A 22 -6.21 3.18 -4.53
N LEU A 23 -5.48 3.39 -3.45
CA LEU A 23 -4.69 4.61 -3.29
C LEU A 23 -3.62 4.69 -4.37
N ARG A 24 -2.93 3.58 -4.62
CA ARG A 24 -1.91 3.53 -5.66
C ARG A 24 -2.51 3.88 -7.02
N ASP A 25 -3.63 3.28 -7.36
CA ASP A 25 -4.28 3.53 -8.65
C ASP A 25 -4.73 4.99 -8.76
N ASN A 26 -5.26 5.52 -7.68
CA ASN A 26 -5.69 6.91 -7.62
C ASN A 26 -4.52 7.86 -7.82
N LEU A 27 -3.40 7.56 -7.17
CA LEU A 27 -2.20 8.40 -7.31
C LEU A 27 -1.66 8.36 -8.74
N ILE A 28 -1.69 7.19 -9.37
CA ILE A 28 -1.25 7.08 -10.77
C ILE A 28 -2.11 7.96 -11.66
N ASP A 29 -3.42 7.95 -11.47
CA ASP A 29 -4.33 8.79 -12.25
C ASP A 29 -4.05 10.26 -12.02
N ARG A 30 -3.84 10.64 -10.78
CA ARG A 30 -3.54 12.03 -10.44
C ARG A 30 -2.23 12.50 -11.03
N ILE A 31 -1.22 11.64 -11.01
CA ILE A 31 0.07 11.98 -11.60
C ILE A 31 -0.10 12.22 -13.10
N ALA A 32 -0.82 11.34 -13.78
CA ALA A 32 -1.05 11.49 -15.21
C ALA A 32 -1.75 12.81 -15.51
N LYS A 33 -2.74 13.16 -14.69
CA LYS A 33 -3.45 14.43 -14.88
C LYS A 33 -2.54 15.61 -14.62
N ALA A 34 -1.77 15.55 -13.54
CA ALA A 34 -0.84 16.64 -13.18
C ALA A 34 0.20 16.85 -14.27
N GLU A 35 0.69 15.76 -14.86
CA GLU A 35 1.64 15.87 -15.96
C GLU A 35 1.03 16.54 -17.16
N ARG A 36 -0.20 16.19 -17.48
CA ARG A 36 -0.89 16.82 -18.62
C ARG A 36 -1.13 18.31 -18.39
N GLU A 37 -1.41 18.67 -17.14
CA GLU A 37 -1.67 20.06 -16.80
C GLU A 37 -0.41 20.86 -16.53
N GLY A 38 0.73 20.20 -16.48
CA GLY A 38 1.99 20.87 -16.20
C GLY A 38 2.22 21.21 -14.74
N TRP A 39 1.52 20.56 -13.83
CA TRP A 39 1.65 20.81 -12.39
C TRP A 39 2.84 20.03 -11.83
N LEU A 40 4.04 20.49 -12.11
CA LEU A 40 5.24 19.73 -11.79
C LEU A 40 5.45 19.54 -10.29
N GLY A 41 5.08 20.53 -9.49
CA GLY A 41 5.16 20.39 -8.05
C GLY A 41 4.26 19.30 -7.52
N ASP A 42 3.04 19.22 -8.05
CA ASP A 42 2.10 18.19 -7.67
C ASP A 42 2.60 16.81 -8.09
N VAL A 43 3.19 16.70 -9.29
CA VAL A 43 3.75 15.44 -9.76
C VAL A 43 4.77 14.92 -8.77
N LYS A 44 5.63 15.78 -8.27
CA LYS A 44 6.67 15.39 -7.34
C LYS A 44 6.09 14.84 -6.04
N GLY A 45 5.14 15.57 -5.45
CA GLY A 45 4.50 15.14 -4.23
C GLY A 45 3.72 13.86 -4.39
N LEU A 46 2.98 13.75 -5.48
CA LEU A 46 2.20 12.55 -5.73
C LEU A 46 3.07 11.34 -5.99
N THR A 47 4.20 11.52 -6.67
CA THR A 47 5.15 10.44 -6.92
C THR A 47 5.73 9.92 -5.62
N THR A 48 6.06 10.82 -4.69
CA THR A 48 6.55 10.41 -3.38
C THR A 48 5.51 9.55 -2.65
N ASN A 49 4.26 9.97 -2.67
CA ASN A 49 3.19 9.22 -2.06
C ASN A 49 2.98 7.87 -2.74
N LEU A 50 3.09 7.85 -4.05
CA LEU A 50 2.96 6.60 -4.79
C LEU A 50 4.05 5.62 -4.42
N ASP A 51 5.28 6.09 -4.31
CA ASP A 51 6.39 5.24 -3.90
C ASP A 51 6.16 4.64 -2.52
N SER A 52 5.64 5.43 -1.60
CA SER A 52 5.30 4.94 -0.26
C SER A 52 4.24 3.85 -0.31
N ALA A 53 3.20 4.05 -1.11
CA ALA A 53 2.13 3.07 -1.23
C ALA A 53 2.65 1.77 -1.82
N LYS A 54 3.48 1.88 -2.86
CA LYS A 54 4.09 0.70 -3.48
C LYS A 54 4.97 -0.05 -2.50
N ASP A 55 5.74 0.67 -1.72
CA ASP A 55 6.62 0.08 -0.74
C ASP A 55 5.84 -0.70 0.31
N LYS A 56 4.76 -0.13 0.80
CA LYS A 56 3.91 -0.81 1.77
C LYS A 56 3.29 -2.07 1.18
N LEU A 57 2.82 -2.00 -0.06
CA LEU A 57 2.27 -3.17 -0.72
C LEU A 57 3.32 -4.26 -0.87
N ALA A 58 4.54 -3.88 -1.24
CA ALA A 58 5.62 -4.84 -1.38
C ALA A 58 5.95 -5.51 -0.05
N GLN A 59 5.93 -4.74 1.04
CA GLN A 59 6.18 -5.29 2.36
C GLN A 59 5.09 -6.27 2.77
N MET A 60 3.84 -5.94 2.49
CA MET A 60 2.74 -6.82 2.81
C MET A 60 2.82 -8.11 2.03
N ASP A 61 3.18 -8.03 0.76
CA ASP A 61 3.34 -9.22 -0.08
C ASP A 61 4.51 -10.07 0.40
N ALA A 62 5.60 -9.44 0.82
CA ALA A 62 6.76 -10.18 1.33
C ALA A 62 6.41 -10.89 2.62
N GLN A 63 5.64 -10.27 3.50
CA GLN A 63 5.22 -10.90 4.73
C GLN A 63 4.30 -12.09 4.47
N ALA A 64 3.39 -11.95 3.52
CA ALA A 64 2.50 -13.04 3.15
C ALA A 64 3.29 -14.21 2.60
N ALA A 65 4.28 -13.94 1.77
CA ALA A 65 5.12 -14.99 1.22
C ALA A 65 5.91 -15.72 2.31
N ARG A 66 6.42 -14.98 3.27
CA ARG A 66 7.13 -15.59 4.39
C ARG A 66 6.23 -16.48 5.22
N THR A 67 5.03 -16.00 5.47
CA THR A 67 4.05 -16.77 6.24
C THR A 67 3.73 -18.07 5.53
N GLN A 68 3.55 -18.00 4.23
CA GLN A 68 3.28 -19.20 3.46
C GLN A 68 4.43 -20.18 3.49
N GLN A 69 5.65 -19.68 3.40
CA GLN A 69 6.82 -20.55 3.48
C GLN A 69 6.91 -21.25 4.82
N ALA A 70 6.62 -20.53 5.88
CA ALA A 70 6.63 -21.13 7.21
C ALA A 70 5.60 -22.23 7.34
N ILE A 71 4.46 -22.05 6.72
CA ILE A 71 3.40 -23.02 6.78
C ILE A 71 3.72 -24.27 5.96
N SER A 72 4.43 -24.11 4.88
CA SER A 72 4.69 -25.25 4.01
C SER A 72 5.66 -26.26 4.60
N ILE A 73 6.27 -25.96 5.67
CA ILE A 73 7.11 -26.93 6.36
C ILE A 73 6.24 -27.94 7.10
#